data_8f9dc349bd3aacec2f9fcc986e970b29
#
_entry.id   8f9dc349bd3aacec2f9fcc986e970b29
#
_cell.length_a   1.000
_cell.length_b   1.000
_cell.length_c   1.000
_cell.angle_alpha   90.00
_cell.angle_beta   90.00
_cell.angle_gamma   90.00
#
_symmetry.space_group_name_H-M   'P 1'
#
loop_
_entity.id
_entity.type
_entity.pdbx_description
1 polymer ?
#
loop_
_entity_poly.entity_id
_entity_poly.type
_entity_poly.pdbx_seq_one_letter_code
_entity_poly.pdbx_strand_id
1 'polypeptide(L)'
;MHSLWSNGRWNKLTLAHGCYWGKCAFCDGSLDYIGRYQPDKAACIVDRMEKLIADTGERGFHFVDEAAPPVLLKELAIEILRRGLKVVWWGNIRFEKSFTADLCRLLRESGCIAVSGGLEVASDRLLKLINKGVSLEQVSRVTAHFTESGIMVHAYLMYGFPTETVQETIDSLEVVRQLFMTGLVQSAFWHRFALTAHSPVGKHPEEYNIQLTESPFCGFARNDLSFIDRTGTEHELFGEGLRCSLYNYMRGTGFDVPLQKWFDIPVPRTQIPPRLIERFLEGDVQDDSKNENKRLLWMYPYPEIRLVERKKKGKVFLSCEILLIDKKVEERFYLEKEWGKWLEKEIPYWMLSEDIPHTFGDMKRNFESFFPDEFERFLSTPLWKTIRRSYLVLI
;
A
#
# COMPACT_ATOMS: atom_id res chain seq x y z
N MET A 1 6.22 15.71 -10.62
CA MET A 1 5.61 14.78 -9.64
C MET A 1 5.51 15.37 -8.23
N HIS A 2 6.54 16.08 -7.75
CA HIS A 2 6.51 16.74 -6.43
C HIS A 2 5.44 17.83 -6.26
N SER A 3 4.98 18.44 -7.32
CA SER A 3 3.93 19.46 -7.26
C SER A 3 2.58 18.95 -6.76
N LEU A 4 2.30 17.65 -6.88
CA LEU A 4 1.08 17.05 -6.35
C LEU A 4 0.98 17.16 -4.82
N TRP A 5 2.12 17.11 -4.12
CA TRP A 5 2.17 17.15 -2.66
C TRP A 5 2.17 18.58 -2.09
N SER A 6 2.73 19.53 -2.82
CA SER A 6 3.00 20.88 -2.32
C SER A 6 2.04 21.96 -2.81
N ASN A 7 1.49 21.81 -4.02
CA ASN A 7 0.71 22.86 -4.68
C ASN A 7 -0.80 22.58 -4.71
N GLY A 8 -1.25 21.40 -4.25
CA GLY A 8 -2.67 21.07 -4.20
C GLY A 8 -3.38 21.76 -3.03
N ARG A 9 -4.58 22.24 -3.26
CA ARG A 9 -5.49 22.60 -2.18
C ARG A 9 -6.16 21.34 -1.67
N TRP A 10 -5.69 20.84 -0.54
CA TRP A 10 -6.16 19.61 0.07
C TRP A 10 -6.97 19.90 1.32
N ASN A 11 -8.21 19.42 1.36
CA ASN A 11 -8.91 19.27 2.61
C ASN A 11 -8.18 18.28 3.50
N LYS A 12 -7.93 18.62 4.76
CA LYS A 12 -7.20 17.74 5.70
C LYS A 12 -8.17 17.12 6.68
N LEU A 13 -8.11 15.81 6.79
CA LEU A 13 -8.88 15.00 7.73
C LEU A 13 -8.00 13.93 8.37
N THR A 14 -8.40 13.48 9.55
CA THR A 14 -7.87 12.27 10.18
C THR A 14 -8.93 11.17 10.16
N LEU A 15 -8.50 9.94 9.97
CA LEU A 15 -9.33 8.74 10.03
C LEU A 15 -9.37 8.18 11.45
N ALA A 16 -8.24 8.31 12.16
CA ALA A 16 -8.09 7.86 13.54
C ALA A 16 -7.20 8.83 14.30
N HIS A 17 -7.43 8.96 15.59
CA HIS A 17 -6.48 9.60 16.48
C HIS A 17 -5.42 8.59 16.92
N GLY A 18 -4.13 9.00 16.92
CA GLY A 18 -3.00 8.16 17.31
C GLY A 18 -2.63 7.07 16.32
N CYS A 19 -1.63 6.28 16.68
CA CYS A 19 -1.08 5.22 15.84
C CYS A 19 -1.52 3.85 16.35
N TYR A 20 -2.19 3.07 15.51
CA TYR A 20 -2.65 1.71 15.87
C TYR A 20 -1.51 0.71 16.10
N TRP A 21 -0.32 0.96 15.58
CA TRP A 21 0.85 0.13 15.83
C TRP A 21 1.55 0.48 17.15
N GLY A 22 1.96 1.73 17.33
CA GLY A 22 2.49 2.29 18.57
C GLY A 22 3.77 1.64 19.13
N LYS A 23 4.50 0.79 18.36
CA LYS A 23 5.59 -0.08 18.86
C LYS A 23 6.97 0.28 18.32
N CYS A 24 7.07 1.27 17.42
CA CYS A 24 8.35 1.61 16.82
C CYS A 24 9.32 2.18 17.86
N ALA A 25 10.55 1.69 17.89
CA ALA A 25 11.53 2.05 18.90
C ALA A 25 11.96 3.53 18.83
N PHE A 26 11.87 4.15 17.66
CA PHE A 26 12.25 5.55 17.42
C PHE A 26 11.10 6.55 17.65
N CYS A 27 9.87 6.06 17.82
CA CYS A 27 8.68 6.90 17.88
C CYS A 27 8.27 7.20 19.33
N ASP A 28 7.71 8.39 19.56
CA ASP A 28 7.18 8.82 20.87
C ASP A 28 5.81 8.20 21.19
N GLY A 29 5.63 6.93 20.80
CA GLY A 29 4.37 6.18 20.98
C GLY A 29 3.87 6.06 22.42
N SER A 30 4.69 6.40 23.41
CA SER A 30 4.29 6.48 24.83
C SER A 30 3.57 7.77 25.19
N LEU A 31 3.62 8.80 24.34
CA LEU A 31 2.85 10.03 24.56
C LEU A 31 1.37 9.77 24.29
N ASP A 32 0.50 10.29 25.15
CA ASP A 32 -0.94 10.01 25.12
C ASP A 32 -1.57 10.29 23.76
N TYR A 33 -1.19 11.39 23.12
CA TYR A 33 -1.75 11.78 21.81
C TYR A 33 -1.33 10.87 20.64
N ILE A 34 -0.26 10.08 20.78
CA ILE A 34 0.16 9.07 19.78
C ILE A 34 -0.32 7.68 20.21
N GLY A 35 -0.16 7.33 21.49
CA GLY A 35 -0.48 6.01 22.03
C GLY A 35 -1.96 5.72 22.15
N ARG A 36 -2.81 6.77 22.25
CA ARG A 36 -4.25 6.62 22.35
C ARG A 36 -4.88 6.46 20.97
N TYR A 37 -5.06 5.21 20.55
CA TYR A 37 -5.68 4.93 19.26
C TYR A 37 -7.21 4.96 19.33
N GLN A 38 -7.83 5.85 18.54
CA GLN A 38 -9.28 6.00 18.43
C GLN A 38 -9.69 6.17 16.95
N PRO A 39 -10.16 5.11 16.29
CA PRO A 39 -10.66 5.17 14.92
C PRO A 39 -12.05 5.82 14.88
N ASP A 40 -12.32 6.57 13.83
CA ASP A 40 -13.67 7.08 13.51
C ASP A 40 -14.42 6.05 12.63
N LYS A 41 -15.72 6.26 12.41
CA LYS A 41 -16.51 5.44 11.50
C LYS A 41 -16.40 5.97 10.07
N ALA A 42 -16.27 5.08 9.09
CA ALA A 42 -16.17 5.46 7.67
C ALA A 42 -17.32 6.38 7.22
N ALA A 43 -18.55 6.09 7.62
CA ALA A 43 -19.70 6.94 7.29
C ALA A 43 -19.55 8.37 7.82
N CYS A 44 -19.10 8.56 9.08
CA CYS A 44 -18.86 9.89 9.65
C CYS A 44 -17.74 10.64 8.93
N ILE A 45 -16.71 9.92 8.48
CA ILE A 45 -15.61 10.52 7.70
C ILE A 45 -16.16 11.04 6.37
N VAL A 46 -16.97 10.23 5.67
CA VAL A 46 -17.56 10.64 4.38
C VAL A 46 -18.55 11.79 4.57
N ASP A 47 -19.35 11.83 5.65
CA ASP A 47 -20.20 13.00 5.99
C ASP A 47 -19.37 14.29 6.09
N ARG A 48 -18.20 14.22 6.75
CA ARG A 48 -17.27 15.37 6.83
C ARG A 48 -16.66 15.73 5.49
N MET A 49 -16.35 14.71 4.65
CA MET A 49 -15.85 14.96 3.29
C MET A 49 -16.90 15.72 2.46
N GLU A 50 -18.16 15.29 2.48
CA GLU A 50 -19.27 15.96 1.78
C GLU A 50 -19.45 17.41 2.27
N LYS A 51 -19.41 17.61 3.59
CA LYS A 51 -19.47 18.95 4.18
C LYS A 51 -18.31 19.83 3.72
N LEU A 52 -17.08 19.33 3.77
CA LEU A 52 -15.91 20.09 3.31
C LEU A 52 -15.98 20.43 1.82
N ILE A 53 -16.48 19.53 0.98
CA ILE A 53 -16.73 19.82 -0.44
C ILE A 53 -17.74 20.95 -0.59
N ALA A 54 -18.84 20.93 0.18
CA ALA A 54 -19.85 21.98 0.15
C ALA A 54 -19.28 23.34 0.60
N ASP A 55 -18.45 23.36 1.64
CA ASP A 55 -17.87 24.55 2.22
C ASP A 55 -16.72 25.15 1.38
N THR A 56 -15.90 24.31 0.74
CA THR A 56 -14.66 24.74 0.05
C THR A 56 -14.72 24.66 -1.46
N GLY A 57 -15.61 23.83 -2.02
CA GLY A 57 -15.63 23.47 -3.44
C GLY A 57 -14.52 22.46 -3.84
N GLU A 58 -13.55 22.16 -2.95
CA GLU A 58 -12.41 21.31 -3.25
C GLU A 58 -12.73 19.84 -3.02
N ARG A 59 -12.32 18.97 -3.95
CA ARG A 59 -12.56 17.52 -3.92
C ARG A 59 -11.30 16.68 -3.65
N GLY A 60 -10.21 17.35 -3.28
CA GLY A 60 -8.96 16.71 -2.89
C GLY A 60 -8.87 16.56 -1.37
N PHE A 61 -8.44 15.39 -0.90
CA PHE A 61 -8.28 15.08 0.53
C PHE A 61 -6.89 14.55 0.85
N HIS A 62 -6.33 15.05 1.93
CA HIS A 62 -5.13 14.50 2.56
C HIS A 62 -5.50 13.97 3.94
N PHE A 63 -5.40 12.66 4.13
CA PHE A 63 -5.55 12.02 5.43
C PHE A 63 -4.22 12.12 6.17
N VAL A 64 -4.24 12.97 7.23
CA VAL A 64 -3.02 13.36 7.98
C VAL A 64 -2.76 12.47 9.19
N ASP A 65 -3.20 11.22 9.13
CA ASP A 65 -2.96 10.21 10.14
C ASP A 65 -1.47 9.90 10.30
N GLU A 66 -1.05 9.45 11.49
CA GLU A 66 0.27 8.86 11.69
C GLU A 66 0.46 7.60 10.84
N ALA A 67 -0.60 6.77 10.79
CA ALA A 67 -0.72 5.63 9.91
C ALA A 67 -2.20 5.25 9.76
N ALA A 68 -2.76 5.39 8.59
CA ALA A 68 -4.15 5.03 8.31
C ALA A 68 -4.35 3.50 8.37
N PRO A 69 -5.30 3.00 9.18
CA PRO A 69 -5.52 1.56 9.34
C PRO A 69 -6.11 0.94 8.06
N PRO A 70 -5.59 -0.20 7.58
CA PRO A 70 -6.09 -0.85 6.36
C PRO A 70 -7.58 -1.19 6.40
N VAL A 71 -8.09 -1.62 7.55
CA VAL A 71 -9.51 -1.96 7.74
C VAL A 71 -10.39 -0.72 7.55
N LEU A 72 -10.02 0.40 8.17
CA LEU A 72 -10.77 1.64 8.04
C LEU A 72 -10.68 2.23 6.63
N LEU A 73 -9.52 2.13 5.97
CA LEU A 73 -9.37 2.52 4.57
C LEU A 73 -10.25 1.68 3.63
N LYS A 74 -10.40 0.39 3.90
CA LYS A 74 -11.32 -0.49 3.18
C LYS A 74 -12.77 0.00 3.33
N GLU A 75 -13.21 0.22 4.55
CA GLU A 75 -14.58 0.69 4.84
C GLU A 75 -14.84 2.08 4.22
N LEU A 76 -13.87 2.99 4.33
CA LEU A 76 -13.91 4.31 3.71
C LEU A 76 -14.06 4.23 2.18
N ALA A 77 -13.27 3.37 1.54
CA ALA A 77 -13.33 3.19 0.09
C ALA A 77 -14.71 2.67 -0.36
N ILE A 78 -15.26 1.69 0.35
CA ILE A 78 -16.61 1.18 0.10
C ILE A 78 -17.65 2.31 0.25
N GLU A 79 -17.58 3.08 1.31
CA GLU A 79 -18.55 4.15 1.58
C GLU A 79 -18.47 5.30 0.56
N ILE A 80 -17.27 5.70 0.14
CA ILE A 80 -17.06 6.67 -0.95
C ILE A 80 -17.71 6.19 -2.25
N LEU A 81 -17.48 4.93 -2.60
CA LEU A 81 -18.02 4.33 -3.82
C LEU A 81 -19.55 4.17 -3.74
N ARG A 82 -20.06 3.71 -2.58
CA ARG A 82 -21.50 3.54 -2.34
C ARG A 82 -22.29 4.84 -2.49
N ARG A 83 -21.72 5.96 -2.01
CA ARG A 83 -22.32 7.30 -2.17
C ARG A 83 -22.05 7.93 -3.54
N GLY A 84 -21.28 7.29 -4.40
CA GLY A 84 -20.90 7.84 -5.70
C GLY A 84 -20.07 9.12 -5.61
N LEU A 85 -19.39 9.34 -4.48
CA LEU A 85 -18.62 10.54 -4.21
C LEU A 85 -17.36 10.58 -5.08
N LYS A 86 -17.25 11.60 -5.93
CA LYS A 86 -16.08 11.77 -6.83
C LYS A 86 -15.04 12.66 -6.16
N VAL A 87 -13.98 12.04 -5.68
CA VAL A 87 -12.89 12.67 -4.93
C VAL A 87 -11.54 12.10 -5.37
N VAL A 88 -10.47 12.79 -5.02
CA VAL A 88 -9.10 12.26 -5.03
C VAL A 88 -8.52 12.39 -3.63
N TRP A 89 -7.75 11.39 -3.20
CA TRP A 89 -7.18 11.42 -1.87
C TRP A 89 -5.84 10.69 -1.79
N TRP A 90 -5.08 11.04 -0.77
CA TRP A 90 -3.85 10.37 -0.38
C TRP A 90 -3.68 10.41 1.14
N GLY A 91 -2.81 9.56 1.69
CA GLY A 91 -2.57 9.52 3.13
C GLY A 91 -1.36 8.68 3.52
N ASN A 92 -1.04 8.70 4.81
CA ASN A 92 0.06 7.95 5.37
C ASN A 92 -0.40 6.55 5.78
N ILE A 93 0.42 5.55 5.48
CA ILE A 93 0.16 4.14 5.78
C ILE A 93 1.40 3.47 6.37
N ARG A 94 1.23 2.23 6.82
CA ARG A 94 2.31 1.29 7.05
C ARG A 94 2.24 0.22 5.95
N PHE A 95 3.38 -0.23 5.43
CA PHE A 95 3.41 -1.25 4.38
C PHE A 95 3.07 -2.65 4.91
N GLU A 96 1.85 -2.85 5.34
CA GLU A 96 1.36 -4.09 5.93
C GLU A 96 0.81 -5.07 4.89
N LYS A 97 0.98 -6.36 5.14
CA LYS A 97 0.50 -7.45 4.26
C LYS A 97 -1.01 -7.43 3.98
N SER A 98 -1.78 -6.73 4.80
CA SER A 98 -3.22 -6.50 4.61
C SER A 98 -3.55 -5.63 3.38
N PHE A 99 -2.59 -4.85 2.87
CA PHE A 99 -2.72 -4.16 1.58
C PHE A 99 -2.50 -5.15 0.43
N THR A 100 -3.49 -6.00 0.22
CA THR A 100 -3.52 -6.94 -0.91
C THR A 100 -3.77 -6.20 -2.23
N ALA A 101 -3.48 -6.85 -3.37
CA ALA A 101 -3.78 -6.29 -4.69
C ALA A 101 -5.27 -5.90 -4.83
N ASP A 102 -6.18 -6.72 -4.28
CA ASP A 102 -7.62 -6.44 -4.27
C ASP A 102 -7.96 -5.18 -3.48
N LEU A 103 -7.39 -5.02 -2.28
CA LEU A 103 -7.60 -3.81 -1.48
C LEU A 103 -7.03 -2.58 -2.21
N CYS A 104 -5.83 -2.67 -2.77
CA CYS A 104 -5.24 -1.56 -3.50
C CYS A 104 -6.09 -1.13 -4.71
N ARG A 105 -6.67 -2.09 -5.46
CA ARG A 105 -7.63 -1.78 -6.53
C ARG A 105 -8.87 -1.06 -6.01
N LEU A 106 -9.46 -1.53 -4.91
CA LEU A 106 -10.59 -0.88 -4.26
C LEU A 106 -10.26 0.56 -3.85
N LEU A 107 -9.09 0.78 -3.22
CA LEU A 107 -8.62 2.11 -2.84
C LEU A 107 -8.47 3.02 -4.07
N ARG A 108 -7.92 2.49 -5.17
CA ARG A 108 -7.78 3.23 -6.42
C ARG A 108 -9.12 3.70 -6.97
N GLU A 109 -10.12 2.81 -7.03
CA GLU A 109 -11.46 3.16 -7.52
C GLU A 109 -12.16 4.19 -6.62
N SER A 110 -11.89 4.20 -5.32
CA SER A 110 -12.40 5.22 -4.39
C SER A 110 -11.70 6.59 -4.51
N GLY A 111 -10.71 6.71 -5.40
CA GLY A 111 -9.99 7.95 -5.65
C GLY A 111 -8.63 8.07 -4.98
N CYS A 112 -8.07 7.01 -4.40
CA CYS A 112 -6.70 7.00 -3.90
C CYS A 112 -5.72 7.20 -5.06
N ILE A 113 -4.89 8.23 -4.99
CA ILE A 113 -3.88 8.53 -6.02
C ILE A 113 -2.46 8.27 -5.52
N ALA A 114 -2.25 8.28 -4.21
CA ALA A 114 -0.94 8.09 -3.64
C ALA A 114 -1.02 7.66 -2.18
N VAL A 115 0.03 7.00 -1.72
CA VAL A 115 0.26 6.68 -0.31
C VAL A 115 1.69 7.05 0.09
N SER A 116 1.87 7.46 1.35
CA SER A 116 3.17 7.63 1.97
C SER A 116 3.36 6.58 3.05
N GLY A 117 4.50 5.92 3.09
CA GLY A 117 4.77 4.91 4.10
C GLY A 117 6.22 4.89 4.57
N GLY A 118 6.43 4.52 5.83
CA GLY A 118 7.76 4.36 6.40
C GLY A 118 8.34 3.01 6.03
N LEU A 119 9.31 2.97 5.11
CA LEU A 119 10.27 1.86 4.99
C LEU A 119 11.30 1.97 6.09
N GLU A 120 11.66 3.20 6.46
CA GLU A 120 12.70 3.60 7.43
C GLU A 120 14.05 3.12 6.96
N VAL A 121 14.51 1.97 7.41
CA VAL A 121 15.80 1.37 7.08
C VAL A 121 15.60 0.17 6.17
N ALA A 122 16.35 0.08 5.08
CA ALA A 122 16.25 -1.04 4.16
C ALA A 122 17.16 -2.21 4.58
N SER A 123 17.06 -2.62 5.85
CA SER A 123 17.75 -3.75 6.48
C SER A 123 16.79 -4.50 7.39
N ASP A 124 16.58 -5.81 7.16
CA ASP A 124 15.68 -6.62 8.00
C ASP A 124 16.17 -6.71 9.45
N ARG A 125 17.50 -6.64 9.69
CA ARG A 125 18.05 -6.56 11.05
C ARG A 125 17.58 -5.29 11.75
N LEU A 126 17.76 -4.15 11.09
CA LEU A 126 17.37 -2.85 11.65
C LEU A 126 15.84 -2.73 11.74
N LEU A 127 15.07 -3.23 10.76
CA LEU A 127 13.60 -3.27 10.83
C LEU A 127 13.08 -4.04 12.05
N LYS A 128 13.76 -5.14 12.43
CA LYS A 128 13.47 -5.85 13.67
C LYS A 128 13.85 -5.03 14.90
N LEU A 129 15.04 -4.42 14.90
CA LEU A 129 15.54 -3.62 16.02
C LEU A 129 14.64 -2.42 16.31
N ILE A 130 14.18 -1.73 15.28
CA ILE A 130 13.23 -0.61 15.42
C ILE A 130 11.78 -1.06 15.68
N ASN A 131 11.54 -2.36 15.74
CA ASN A 131 10.21 -2.96 15.92
C ASN A 131 9.16 -2.45 14.92
N LYS A 132 9.59 -2.28 13.65
CA LYS A 132 8.71 -1.78 12.58
C LYS A 132 7.60 -2.77 12.22
N GLY A 133 7.83 -4.07 12.40
CA GLY A 133 6.85 -5.13 12.13
C GLY A 133 6.60 -5.42 10.65
N VAL A 134 7.55 -5.06 9.79
CA VAL A 134 7.55 -5.36 8.35
C VAL A 134 8.92 -5.91 7.93
N SER A 135 8.99 -6.59 6.79
CA SER A 135 10.25 -7.02 6.16
C SER A 135 10.42 -6.36 4.79
N LEU A 136 11.63 -6.39 4.24
CA LEU A 136 11.89 -5.86 2.89
C LEU A 136 11.05 -6.55 1.82
N GLU A 137 10.90 -7.87 1.91
CA GLU A 137 10.05 -8.65 1.01
C GLU A 137 8.60 -8.16 1.08
N GLN A 138 8.05 -8.03 2.29
CA GLN A 138 6.69 -7.54 2.50
C GLN A 138 6.49 -6.14 1.94
N VAL A 139 7.43 -5.21 2.20
CA VAL A 139 7.37 -3.85 1.65
C VAL A 139 7.38 -3.88 0.13
N SER A 140 8.25 -4.69 -0.49
CA SER A 140 8.33 -4.82 -1.94
C SER A 140 7.02 -5.31 -2.56
N ARG A 141 6.39 -6.35 -1.99
CA ARG A 141 5.10 -6.87 -2.45
C ARG A 141 3.97 -5.85 -2.29
N VAL A 142 3.90 -5.18 -1.14
CA VAL A 142 2.86 -4.19 -0.87
C VAL A 142 3.01 -2.97 -1.79
N THR A 143 4.23 -2.49 -2.02
CA THR A 143 4.45 -1.38 -2.96
C THR A 143 4.13 -1.78 -4.40
N ALA A 144 4.36 -3.03 -4.80
CA ALA A 144 3.90 -3.57 -6.08
C ALA A 144 2.38 -3.53 -6.21
N HIS A 145 1.62 -3.99 -5.21
CA HIS A 145 0.15 -3.93 -5.23
C HIS A 145 -0.38 -2.51 -5.43
N PHE A 146 0.23 -1.51 -4.78
CA PHE A 146 -0.14 -0.11 -4.96
C PHE A 146 0.17 0.38 -6.37
N THR A 147 1.39 0.17 -6.85
CA THR A 147 1.83 0.70 -8.15
C THR A 147 1.13 0.02 -9.32
N GLU A 148 0.88 -1.27 -9.26
CA GLU A 148 0.08 -2.02 -10.24
C GLU A 148 -1.38 -1.55 -10.27
N SER A 149 -1.91 -1.09 -9.15
CA SER A 149 -3.22 -0.45 -9.07
C SER A 149 -3.22 1.01 -9.55
N GLY A 150 -2.08 1.56 -9.95
CA GLY A 150 -1.93 2.96 -10.38
C GLY A 150 -1.93 3.97 -9.23
N ILE A 151 -1.55 3.55 -8.03
CA ILE A 151 -1.38 4.40 -6.84
C ILE A 151 0.11 4.66 -6.66
N MET A 152 0.50 5.93 -6.57
CA MET A 152 1.90 6.32 -6.34
C MET A 152 2.32 6.03 -4.91
N VAL A 153 3.59 5.63 -4.74
CA VAL A 153 4.18 5.34 -3.44
C VAL A 153 5.29 6.33 -3.12
N HIS A 154 5.17 6.97 -1.94
CA HIS A 154 6.25 7.72 -1.31
C HIS A 154 6.80 6.94 -0.13
N ALA A 155 8.12 6.81 -0.03
CA ALA A 155 8.79 6.11 1.07
C ALA A 155 9.53 7.10 1.99
N TYR A 156 9.23 7.07 3.28
CA TYR A 156 10.08 7.67 4.30
C TYR A 156 11.24 6.72 4.58
N LEU A 157 12.45 7.26 4.52
CA LEU A 157 13.71 6.56 4.73
C LEU A 157 14.47 7.21 5.87
N MET A 158 15.15 6.39 6.66
CA MET A 158 15.94 6.84 7.78
C MET A 158 17.34 6.23 7.68
N TYR A 159 18.36 6.96 8.10
CA TYR A 159 19.74 6.50 8.28
C TYR A 159 20.30 7.01 9.60
N GLY A 160 21.31 6.34 10.10
CA GLY A 160 21.94 6.72 11.36
C GLY A 160 21.19 6.24 12.60
N PHE A 161 20.36 5.20 12.46
CA PHE A 161 19.77 4.54 13.62
C PHE A 161 20.88 3.85 14.45
N PRO A 162 20.79 3.85 15.79
CA PRO A 162 21.78 3.20 16.64
C PRO A 162 22.16 1.80 16.17
N THR A 163 23.45 1.50 16.17
CA THR A 163 24.05 0.27 15.66
C THR A 163 24.03 0.05 14.14
N GLU A 164 23.49 0.96 13.36
CA GLU A 164 23.60 0.90 11.90
C GLU A 164 25.08 1.03 11.48
N THR A 165 25.51 0.11 10.67
CA THR A 165 26.88 0.08 10.14
C THR A 165 26.98 0.79 8.79
N VAL A 166 28.19 1.22 8.42
CA VAL A 166 28.46 1.78 7.08
C VAL A 166 27.97 0.84 5.98
N GLN A 167 28.19 -0.48 6.14
CA GLN A 167 27.74 -1.48 5.17
C GLN A 167 26.23 -1.46 5.02
N GLU A 168 25.47 -1.39 6.12
CA GLU A 168 24.00 -1.37 6.07
C GLU A 168 23.46 -0.08 5.45
N THR A 169 24.10 1.07 5.66
CA THR A 169 23.73 2.31 4.97
C THR A 169 23.89 2.18 3.45
N ILE A 170 25.00 1.58 2.98
CA ILE A 170 25.24 1.37 1.54
C ILE A 170 24.30 0.30 0.97
N ASP A 171 24.04 -0.77 1.72
CA ASP A 171 23.09 -1.81 1.34
C ASP A 171 21.65 -1.27 1.30
N SER A 172 21.26 -0.39 2.23
CA SER A 172 19.99 0.31 2.20
C SER A 172 19.84 1.18 0.96
N LEU A 173 20.90 1.90 0.57
CA LEU A 173 20.89 2.68 -0.67
C LEU A 173 20.69 1.78 -1.91
N GLU A 174 21.32 0.60 -1.95
CA GLU A 174 21.13 -0.35 -3.06
C GLU A 174 19.69 -0.87 -3.14
N VAL A 175 19.10 -1.23 -2.01
CA VAL A 175 17.68 -1.65 -1.97
C VAL A 175 16.77 -0.53 -2.48
N VAL A 176 17.01 0.71 -2.03
CA VAL A 176 16.25 1.88 -2.51
C VAL A 176 16.44 2.07 -4.02
N ARG A 177 17.68 1.95 -4.54
CA ARG A 177 17.96 2.01 -5.98
C ARG A 177 17.12 0.98 -6.75
N GLN A 178 17.07 -0.28 -6.28
CA GLN A 178 16.29 -1.33 -6.92
C GLN A 178 14.79 -1.07 -6.85
N LEU A 179 14.25 -0.53 -5.75
CA LEU A 179 12.84 -0.14 -5.62
C LEU A 179 12.45 0.94 -6.64
N PHE A 180 13.33 1.92 -6.89
CA PHE A 180 13.11 2.92 -7.93
C PHE A 180 13.24 2.34 -9.34
N MET A 181 14.24 1.51 -9.59
CA MET A 181 14.44 0.85 -10.89
C MET A 181 13.25 -0.01 -11.32
N THR A 182 12.65 -0.71 -10.37
CA THR A 182 11.45 -1.54 -10.60
C THR A 182 10.15 -0.74 -10.62
N GLY A 183 10.20 0.57 -10.36
CA GLY A 183 9.02 1.44 -10.34
C GLY A 183 8.09 1.24 -9.13
N LEU A 184 8.53 0.54 -8.09
CA LEU A 184 7.73 0.30 -6.89
C LEU A 184 7.62 1.51 -5.95
N VAL A 185 8.55 2.45 -6.09
CA VAL A 185 8.57 3.72 -5.36
C VAL A 185 8.79 4.84 -6.37
N GLN A 186 7.99 5.91 -6.30
CA GLN A 186 8.09 7.07 -7.18
C GLN A 186 8.74 8.27 -6.53
N SER A 187 8.72 8.33 -5.20
CA SER A 187 9.43 9.36 -4.46
C SER A 187 9.81 8.85 -3.08
N ALA A 188 10.83 9.44 -2.49
CA ALA A 188 11.25 9.14 -1.14
C ALA A 188 11.99 10.32 -0.51
N PHE A 189 12.24 10.24 0.78
CA PHE A 189 13.03 11.21 1.51
C PHE A 189 13.87 10.52 2.59
N TRP A 190 15.17 10.86 2.67
CA TRP A 190 16.07 10.41 3.73
C TRP A 190 16.04 11.37 4.91
N HIS A 191 15.71 10.85 6.09
CA HIS A 191 15.85 11.52 7.36
C HIS A 191 17.05 10.95 8.12
N ARG A 192 17.84 11.79 8.73
CA ARG A 192 18.77 11.33 9.75
C ARG A 192 17.97 10.99 11.02
N PHE A 193 18.32 9.88 11.67
CA PHE A 193 17.72 9.54 12.94
C PHE A 193 17.92 10.64 13.97
N ALA A 194 16.86 11.05 14.62
CA ALA A 194 16.85 11.96 15.77
C ALA A 194 16.34 11.20 16.99
N LEU A 195 17.15 11.22 18.05
CA LEU A 195 16.78 10.57 19.31
C LEU A 195 15.83 11.46 20.10
N THR A 196 14.62 10.98 20.32
CA THR A 196 13.62 11.70 21.13
C THR A 196 13.53 11.17 22.54
N ALA A 197 13.28 12.05 23.51
CA ALA A 197 13.29 11.74 24.95
C ALA A 197 12.20 10.72 25.35
N HIS A 198 11.09 10.66 24.59
CA HIS A 198 9.94 9.83 24.91
C HIS A 198 9.90 8.51 24.12
N SER A 199 10.81 8.34 23.16
CA SER A 199 10.94 7.10 22.40
C SER A 199 11.49 5.97 23.28
N PRO A 200 11.23 4.69 22.95
CA PRO A 200 11.90 3.56 23.60
C PRO A 200 13.43 3.68 23.61
N VAL A 201 14.05 4.11 22.48
CA VAL A 201 15.50 4.34 22.40
C VAL A 201 15.96 5.41 23.40
N GLY A 202 15.21 6.50 23.56
CA GLY A 202 15.54 7.55 24.52
C GLY A 202 15.40 7.15 25.98
N LYS A 203 14.43 6.25 26.29
CA LYS A 203 14.18 5.74 27.64
C LYS A 203 15.14 4.61 28.05
N HIS A 204 15.61 3.82 27.09
CA HIS A 204 16.46 2.63 27.31
C HIS A 204 17.67 2.66 26.39
N PRO A 205 18.52 3.72 26.43
CA PRO A 205 19.63 3.91 25.48
C PRO A 205 20.66 2.77 25.51
N GLU A 206 20.84 2.11 26.64
CA GLU A 206 21.74 0.97 26.81
C GLU A 206 21.33 -0.26 25.97
N GLU A 207 20.03 -0.48 25.75
CA GLU A 207 19.51 -1.56 24.90
C GLU A 207 19.86 -1.36 23.42
N TYR A 208 20.14 -0.10 23.03
CA TYR A 208 20.49 0.30 21.67
C TYR A 208 21.97 0.66 21.51
N ASN A 209 22.80 0.29 22.48
CA ASN A 209 24.25 0.50 22.46
C ASN A 209 24.67 1.97 22.27
N ILE A 210 23.89 2.91 22.80
CA ILE A 210 24.20 4.34 22.78
C ILE A 210 24.42 4.87 24.19
N GLN A 211 25.12 6.00 24.27
CA GLN A 211 25.30 6.75 25.47
C GLN A 211 24.79 8.17 25.29
N LEU A 212 23.88 8.59 26.18
CA LEU A 212 23.41 9.97 26.19
C LEU A 212 24.55 10.91 26.56
N THR A 213 24.64 12.04 25.88
CA THR A 213 25.57 13.11 26.20
C THR A 213 24.86 14.29 26.81
N GLU A 214 25.48 14.92 27.78
CA GLU A 214 25.00 16.19 28.31
C GLU A 214 25.21 17.27 27.26
N SER A 215 24.14 17.90 26.83
CA SER A 215 24.19 19.11 26.01
C SER A 215 23.68 20.27 26.84
N PRO A 216 24.37 21.43 26.84
CA PRO A 216 23.86 22.63 27.49
C PRO A 216 22.50 22.97 26.86
N PHE A 217 21.45 22.87 27.66
CA PHE A 217 20.10 23.16 27.23
C PHE A 217 19.77 24.63 27.45
N CYS A 218 19.47 25.35 26.38
CA CYS A 218 19.06 26.75 26.38
C CYS A 218 17.71 26.92 25.67
N GLY A 219 16.69 26.07 25.98
CA GLY A 219 15.43 26.09 25.27
C GLY A 219 14.20 25.96 26.16
N PHE A 220 13.04 25.93 25.54
CA PHE A 220 11.77 25.80 26.22
C PHE A 220 11.42 24.34 26.55
N ALA A 221 11.80 23.40 25.68
CA ALA A 221 11.59 21.97 25.88
C ALA A 221 12.78 21.18 25.31
N ARG A 222 13.18 20.11 26.03
CA ARG A 222 14.24 19.20 25.60
C ARG A 222 13.62 17.90 25.11
N ASN A 223 13.22 17.89 23.83
CA ASN A 223 12.69 16.68 23.22
C ASN A 223 13.79 15.87 22.52
N ASP A 224 14.68 16.52 21.79
CA ASP A 224 15.78 15.88 21.08
C ASP A 224 16.99 15.70 22.03
N LEU A 225 17.49 14.48 22.07
CA LEU A 225 18.63 14.11 22.92
C LEU A 225 19.89 13.92 22.06
N SER A 226 21.02 14.38 22.59
CA SER A 226 22.34 14.11 22.01
C SER A 226 22.86 12.78 22.53
N PHE A 227 23.49 11.99 21.66
CA PHE A 227 24.03 10.68 22.01
C PHE A 227 25.30 10.35 21.21
N ILE A 228 26.07 9.41 21.73
CA ILE A 228 27.18 8.78 21.05
C ILE A 228 26.78 7.34 20.73
N ASP A 229 26.84 6.94 19.46
CA ASP A 229 26.75 5.56 19.04
C ASP A 229 28.10 4.88 19.24
N ARG A 230 28.12 3.81 20.04
CA ARG A 230 29.35 3.09 20.36
C ARG A 230 29.91 2.26 19.19
N THR A 231 29.16 2.14 18.08
CA THR A 231 29.68 1.54 16.84
C THR A 231 30.72 2.42 16.15
N GLY A 232 30.75 3.71 16.46
CA GLY A 232 31.68 4.66 15.91
C GLY A 232 31.42 5.06 14.46
N THR A 233 30.24 4.77 13.92
CA THR A 233 29.85 5.17 12.55
C THR A 233 29.51 6.67 12.52
N GLU A 234 30.21 7.44 11.69
CA GLU A 234 29.97 8.88 11.49
C GLU A 234 28.85 9.07 10.44
N HIS A 235 27.60 8.87 10.85
CA HIS A 235 26.44 8.89 9.94
C HIS A 235 26.25 10.21 9.19
N GLU A 236 26.73 11.32 9.71
CA GLU A 236 26.64 12.64 9.07
C GLU A 236 27.28 12.68 7.69
N LEU A 237 28.34 11.91 7.49
CA LEU A 237 29.10 11.86 6.24
C LEU A 237 28.31 11.25 5.07
N PHE A 238 27.20 10.53 5.35
CA PHE A 238 26.40 9.86 4.31
C PHE A 238 25.27 10.73 3.76
N GLY A 239 24.84 11.76 4.50
CA GLY A 239 23.63 12.52 4.19
C GLY A 239 23.60 13.11 2.79
N GLU A 240 24.69 13.71 2.32
CA GLU A 240 24.75 14.34 1.01
C GLU A 240 24.73 13.30 -0.12
N GLY A 241 25.49 12.21 0.00
CA GLY A 241 25.47 11.12 -0.99
C GLY A 241 24.10 10.44 -1.10
N LEU A 242 23.44 10.17 0.03
CA LEU A 242 22.09 9.63 0.07
C LEU A 242 21.07 10.60 -0.57
N ARG A 243 21.19 11.89 -0.30
CA ARG A 243 20.32 12.91 -0.89
C ARG A 243 20.51 13.04 -2.39
N CYS A 244 21.76 13.13 -2.85
CA CYS A 244 22.08 13.27 -4.27
C CYS A 244 21.66 12.06 -5.09
N SER A 245 21.94 10.83 -4.62
CA SER A 245 21.53 9.62 -5.29
C SER A 245 20.01 9.54 -5.41
N LEU A 246 19.28 9.77 -4.32
CA LEU A 246 17.82 9.73 -4.30
C LEU A 246 17.20 10.78 -5.24
N TYR A 247 17.76 11.99 -5.29
CA TYR A 247 17.32 13.04 -6.20
C TYR A 247 17.41 12.60 -7.68
N ASN A 248 18.47 11.88 -8.04
CA ASN A 248 18.63 11.32 -9.37
C ASN A 248 17.64 10.17 -9.62
N TYR A 249 17.48 9.23 -8.67
CA TYR A 249 16.56 8.09 -8.80
C TYR A 249 15.11 8.55 -8.99
N MET A 250 14.66 9.57 -8.28
CA MET A 250 13.34 10.18 -8.46
C MET A 250 13.12 10.78 -9.86
N ARG A 251 14.19 11.00 -10.62
CA ARG A 251 14.15 11.49 -12.01
C ARG A 251 14.39 10.39 -13.04
N GLY A 252 14.51 9.15 -12.60
CA GLY A 252 14.78 8.02 -13.46
C GLY A 252 16.22 7.99 -14.01
N THR A 253 17.17 8.62 -13.31
CA THR A 253 18.59 8.71 -13.72
C THR A 253 19.51 8.19 -12.65
N GLY A 254 20.78 7.91 -13.01
CA GLY A 254 21.83 7.54 -12.06
C GLY A 254 21.78 6.11 -11.56
N PHE A 255 20.93 5.25 -12.13
CA PHE A 255 20.84 3.85 -11.73
C PHE A 255 22.07 3.02 -12.09
N ASP A 256 22.82 3.45 -13.10
CA ASP A 256 24.07 2.86 -13.57
C ASP A 256 25.32 3.39 -12.86
N VAL A 257 25.15 4.44 -12.04
CA VAL A 257 26.25 5.03 -11.26
C VAL A 257 26.62 4.09 -10.12
N PRO A 258 27.90 3.66 -10.00
CA PRO A 258 28.35 2.90 -8.83
C PRO A 258 28.06 3.65 -7.53
N LEU A 259 27.53 2.97 -6.51
CA LEU A 259 27.10 3.61 -5.26
C LEU A 259 28.21 4.45 -4.60
N GLN A 260 29.47 3.99 -4.70
CA GLN A 260 30.64 4.68 -4.15
C GLN A 260 30.83 6.08 -4.73
N LYS A 261 30.31 6.35 -5.92
CA LYS A 261 30.45 7.66 -6.59
C LYS A 261 29.53 8.75 -6.04
N TRP A 262 28.57 8.36 -5.21
CA TRP A 262 27.68 9.30 -4.55
C TRP A 262 28.32 9.94 -3.29
N PHE A 263 29.42 9.38 -2.79
CA PHE A 263 30.05 9.79 -1.53
C PHE A 263 31.47 10.35 -1.75
N ASP A 264 31.80 11.38 -1.02
CA ASP A 264 33.14 11.97 -1.01
C ASP A 264 34.12 11.21 -0.10
N ILE A 265 33.64 10.21 0.63
CA ILE A 265 34.40 9.33 1.50
C ILE A 265 34.46 7.91 0.92
N PRO A 266 35.49 7.12 1.28
CA PRO A 266 35.54 5.71 0.90
C PRO A 266 34.40 4.94 1.55
N VAL A 267 33.59 4.25 0.74
CA VAL A 267 32.49 3.39 1.21
C VAL A 267 32.62 1.98 0.62
N PRO A 268 32.12 0.95 1.31
CA PRO A 268 32.19 -0.42 0.83
C PRO A 268 31.32 -0.64 -0.43
N ARG A 269 31.53 -1.76 -1.09
CA ARG A 269 30.59 -2.24 -2.10
C ARG A 269 29.37 -2.83 -1.41
N THR A 270 28.22 -2.71 -2.06
CA THR A 270 27.00 -3.35 -1.55
C THR A 270 27.14 -4.88 -1.53
N GLN A 271 26.51 -5.50 -0.53
CA GLN A 271 26.34 -6.95 -0.41
C GLN A 271 24.97 -7.42 -0.87
N ILE A 272 24.09 -6.48 -1.24
CA ILE A 272 22.75 -6.79 -1.73
C ILE A 272 22.85 -7.46 -3.10
N PRO A 273 22.21 -8.62 -3.28
CA PRO A 273 22.20 -9.30 -4.57
C PRO A 273 21.57 -8.44 -5.66
N PRO A 274 22.10 -8.48 -6.88
CA PRO A 274 21.41 -7.90 -8.03
C PRO A 274 19.99 -8.50 -8.16
N ARG A 275 19.00 -7.67 -8.48
CA ARG A 275 17.61 -8.08 -8.66
C ARG A 275 16.94 -8.68 -7.41
N LEU A 276 17.38 -8.27 -6.21
CA LEU A 276 16.77 -8.73 -4.96
C LEU A 276 15.27 -8.44 -4.93
N ILE A 277 14.89 -7.22 -5.29
CA ILE A 277 13.49 -6.78 -5.30
C ILE A 277 12.66 -7.57 -6.31
N GLU A 278 13.17 -7.80 -7.52
CA GLU A 278 12.47 -8.62 -8.51
C GLU A 278 12.23 -10.06 -7.99
N ARG A 279 13.21 -10.66 -7.31
CA ARG A 279 13.05 -12.00 -6.71
C ARG A 279 11.97 -12.03 -5.63
N PHE A 280 11.82 -10.96 -4.85
CA PHE A 280 10.73 -10.88 -3.85
C PHE A 280 9.34 -10.86 -4.50
N LEU A 281 9.23 -10.42 -5.75
CA LEU A 281 7.98 -10.41 -6.49
C LEU A 281 7.69 -11.72 -7.23
N GLU A 282 8.70 -12.58 -7.41
CA GLU A 282 8.52 -13.88 -8.05
C GLU A 282 7.62 -14.78 -7.17
N GLY A 283 6.63 -15.42 -7.79
CA GLY A 283 5.76 -16.41 -7.12
C GLY A 283 4.56 -15.86 -6.35
N ASP A 284 4.28 -14.57 -6.44
CA ASP A 284 3.06 -14.00 -5.85
C ASP A 284 1.83 -14.29 -6.75
N VAL A 285 1.38 -15.54 -6.72
CA VAL A 285 0.16 -15.96 -7.42
C VAL A 285 -1.01 -15.81 -6.44
N GLN A 286 -2.00 -14.99 -6.80
CA GLN A 286 -3.26 -14.92 -6.06
C GLN A 286 -3.97 -16.28 -6.15
N ASP A 287 -3.99 -17.01 -5.05
CA ASP A 287 -4.77 -18.24 -4.88
C ASP A 287 -6.11 -17.89 -4.24
N ASP A 288 -7.12 -17.73 -5.07
CA ASP A 288 -8.48 -17.39 -4.63
C ASP A 288 -9.10 -18.51 -3.76
N SER A 289 -8.63 -19.76 -3.87
CA SER A 289 -9.18 -20.90 -3.11
C SER A 289 -9.06 -20.75 -1.59
N LYS A 290 -8.09 -19.95 -1.12
CA LYS A 290 -7.87 -19.64 0.31
C LYS A 290 -8.74 -18.50 0.84
N ASN A 291 -9.59 -17.91 0.01
CA ASN A 291 -10.31 -16.67 0.31
C ASN A 291 -11.81 -16.88 0.57
N GLU A 292 -12.24 -18.07 1.00
CA GLU A 292 -13.68 -18.41 1.17
C GLU A 292 -14.45 -17.41 2.04
N ASN A 293 -13.82 -16.81 3.04
CA ASN A 293 -14.45 -15.84 3.94
C ASN A 293 -14.41 -14.39 3.44
N LYS A 294 -13.78 -14.12 2.30
CA LYS A 294 -13.68 -12.77 1.78
C LYS A 294 -14.94 -12.38 1.02
N ARG A 295 -15.38 -11.14 1.24
CA ARG A 295 -16.49 -10.55 0.51
C ARG A 295 -16.13 -10.35 -0.95
N LEU A 296 -17.02 -10.76 -1.84
CA LEU A 296 -17.03 -10.41 -3.26
C LEU A 296 -17.57 -8.97 -3.40
N LEU A 297 -16.87 -8.14 -4.13
CA LEU A 297 -17.33 -6.78 -4.41
C LEU A 297 -17.10 -6.42 -5.87
N TRP A 298 -18.22 -6.20 -6.58
CA TRP A 298 -18.23 -5.74 -7.97
C TRP A 298 -18.10 -4.23 -8.03
N MET A 299 -17.10 -3.72 -8.74
CA MET A 299 -16.72 -2.29 -8.71
C MET A 299 -17.25 -1.48 -9.91
N TYR A 300 -17.85 -2.13 -10.90
CA TYR A 300 -18.23 -1.52 -12.18
C TYR A 300 -19.72 -1.64 -12.45
N PRO A 301 -20.27 -1.01 -13.50
CA PRO A 301 -21.63 -1.20 -13.92
C PRO A 301 -21.97 -2.68 -14.15
N TYR A 302 -23.22 -3.05 -13.98
CA TYR A 302 -23.71 -4.40 -14.23
C TYR A 302 -23.43 -4.81 -15.69
N PRO A 303 -22.87 -5.99 -15.97
CA PRO A 303 -22.56 -6.42 -17.33
C PRO A 303 -23.83 -6.67 -18.14
N GLU A 304 -23.74 -6.49 -19.46
CA GLU A 304 -24.80 -6.93 -20.33
C GLU A 304 -24.68 -8.44 -20.57
N ILE A 305 -25.76 -9.17 -20.27
CA ILE A 305 -25.81 -10.63 -20.45
C ILE A 305 -26.96 -10.96 -21.42
N ARG A 306 -26.67 -11.62 -22.52
CA ARG A 306 -27.63 -11.93 -23.59
C ARG A 306 -27.52 -13.37 -24.02
N LEU A 307 -28.67 -14.00 -24.34
CA LEU A 307 -28.69 -15.31 -24.99
C LEU A 307 -28.47 -15.13 -26.50
N VAL A 308 -27.49 -15.86 -27.04
CA VAL A 308 -27.13 -15.79 -28.46
C VAL A 308 -26.97 -17.19 -29.06
N GLU A 309 -27.35 -17.33 -30.32
CA GLU A 309 -27.12 -18.55 -31.10
C GLU A 309 -25.71 -18.50 -31.71
N ARG A 310 -24.95 -19.57 -31.51
CA ARG A 310 -23.59 -19.71 -32.09
C ARG A 310 -23.52 -21.00 -32.93
N LYS A 311 -22.74 -20.93 -34.00
CA LYS A 311 -22.44 -22.10 -34.84
C LYS A 311 -21.02 -22.58 -34.61
N LYS A 312 -20.85 -23.87 -34.31
CA LYS A 312 -19.52 -24.50 -34.21
C LYS A 312 -19.61 -25.87 -34.90
N LYS A 313 -18.69 -26.10 -35.86
CA LYS A 313 -18.66 -27.36 -36.64
C LYS A 313 -20.03 -27.74 -37.24
N GLY A 314 -20.79 -26.75 -37.77
CA GLY A 314 -22.09 -26.96 -38.40
C GLY A 314 -23.26 -27.14 -37.43
N LYS A 315 -23.05 -27.24 -36.13
CA LYS A 315 -24.13 -27.33 -35.12
C LYS A 315 -24.40 -25.96 -34.50
N VAL A 316 -25.70 -25.66 -34.36
CA VAL A 316 -26.16 -24.46 -33.64
C VAL A 316 -26.35 -24.81 -32.17
N PHE A 317 -25.87 -23.95 -31.28
CA PHE A 317 -26.06 -24.08 -29.85
C PHE A 317 -26.27 -22.70 -29.22
N LEU A 318 -27.00 -22.67 -28.12
CA LEU A 318 -27.23 -21.45 -27.33
C LEU A 318 -26.09 -21.21 -26.35
N SER A 319 -25.60 -19.98 -26.31
CA SER A 319 -24.59 -19.50 -25.35
C SER A 319 -25.08 -18.21 -24.71
N CYS A 320 -24.55 -17.87 -23.53
CA CYS A 320 -24.67 -16.52 -23.01
C CYS A 320 -23.47 -15.69 -23.47
N GLU A 321 -23.74 -14.59 -24.14
CA GLU A 321 -22.79 -13.52 -24.41
C GLU A 321 -22.76 -12.59 -23.20
N ILE A 322 -21.58 -12.33 -22.65
CA ILE A 322 -21.34 -11.39 -21.54
C ILE A 322 -20.49 -10.26 -22.06
N LEU A 323 -21.00 -9.05 -21.99
CA LEU A 323 -20.31 -7.83 -22.36
C LEU A 323 -19.90 -7.10 -21.08
N LEU A 324 -18.59 -7.05 -20.84
CA LEU A 324 -18.00 -6.26 -19.76
C LEU A 324 -17.60 -4.90 -20.34
N ILE A 325 -18.07 -3.84 -19.72
CA ILE A 325 -17.81 -2.47 -20.15
C ILE A 325 -17.03 -1.76 -19.05
N ASP A 326 -15.79 -1.41 -19.34
CA ASP A 326 -14.98 -0.46 -18.56
C ASP A 326 -14.95 0.89 -19.28
N LYS A 327 -14.47 1.93 -18.59
CA LYS A 327 -14.38 3.33 -19.07
C LYS A 327 -13.83 3.49 -20.50
N LYS A 328 -13.12 2.50 -21.03
CA LYS A 328 -12.42 2.57 -22.33
C LYS A 328 -12.43 1.28 -23.16
N VAL A 329 -12.85 0.17 -22.60
CA VAL A 329 -12.72 -1.15 -23.23
C VAL A 329 -14.01 -1.92 -23.10
N GLU A 330 -14.47 -2.49 -24.21
CA GLU A 330 -15.53 -3.48 -24.24
C GLU A 330 -14.89 -4.85 -24.44
N GLU A 331 -15.08 -5.73 -23.46
CA GLU A 331 -14.62 -7.12 -23.54
C GLU A 331 -15.81 -8.07 -23.63
N ARG A 332 -15.80 -8.95 -24.61
CA ARG A 332 -16.90 -9.85 -24.92
C ARG A 332 -16.51 -11.29 -24.69
N PHE A 333 -17.32 -11.99 -23.91
CA PHE A 333 -17.13 -13.37 -23.52
C PHE A 333 -18.36 -14.22 -23.85
N TYR A 334 -18.13 -15.53 -23.96
CA TYR A 334 -19.20 -16.48 -24.20
C TYR A 334 -19.08 -17.63 -23.20
N LEU A 335 -20.17 -17.85 -22.47
CA LEU A 335 -20.31 -18.96 -21.53
C LEU A 335 -21.34 -19.96 -22.02
N GLU A 336 -21.31 -21.15 -21.42
CA GLU A 336 -22.41 -22.09 -21.50
C GLU A 336 -23.69 -21.42 -21.00
N LYS A 337 -24.81 -21.71 -21.64
CA LYS A 337 -26.09 -21.05 -21.38
C LYS A 337 -26.47 -21.08 -19.89
N GLU A 338 -26.32 -22.22 -19.23
CA GLU A 338 -26.75 -22.38 -17.84
C GLU A 338 -25.79 -21.62 -16.86
N TRP A 339 -24.48 -21.60 -17.12
CA TRP A 339 -23.54 -20.80 -16.35
C TRP A 339 -23.80 -19.29 -16.52
N GLY A 340 -24.12 -18.85 -17.73
CA GLY A 340 -24.45 -17.45 -17.97
C GLY A 340 -25.73 -17.01 -17.24
N LYS A 341 -26.76 -17.83 -17.21
CA LYS A 341 -27.98 -17.59 -16.45
C LYS A 341 -27.76 -17.60 -14.93
N TRP A 342 -26.86 -18.47 -14.46
CA TRP A 342 -26.45 -18.47 -13.06
C TRP A 342 -25.73 -17.18 -12.71
N LEU A 343 -24.75 -16.78 -13.53
CA LEU A 343 -23.97 -15.57 -13.31
C LEU A 343 -24.84 -14.31 -13.30
N GLU A 344 -25.85 -14.23 -14.19
CA GLU A 344 -26.83 -13.15 -14.23
C GLU A 344 -27.59 -12.97 -12.90
N LYS A 345 -27.89 -14.08 -12.21
CA LYS A 345 -28.55 -14.08 -10.90
C LYS A 345 -27.60 -13.82 -9.74
N GLU A 346 -26.32 -14.16 -9.90
CA GLU A 346 -25.33 -14.13 -8.84
C GLU A 346 -24.65 -12.75 -8.70
N ILE A 347 -24.33 -12.07 -9.82
CA ILE A 347 -23.66 -10.74 -9.79
C ILE A 347 -24.39 -9.71 -8.92
N PRO A 348 -25.72 -9.60 -8.88
CA PRO A 348 -26.41 -8.65 -8.01
C PRO A 348 -25.97 -8.72 -6.55
N TYR A 349 -25.67 -9.90 -6.01
CA TYR A 349 -25.19 -10.09 -4.63
C TYR A 349 -23.77 -9.55 -4.39
N TRP A 350 -23.02 -9.30 -5.45
CA TRP A 350 -21.65 -8.76 -5.36
C TRP A 350 -21.63 -7.23 -5.47
N MET A 351 -22.76 -6.59 -5.77
CA MET A 351 -22.82 -5.15 -5.97
C MET A 351 -22.61 -4.37 -4.68
N LEU A 352 -22.10 -3.13 -4.80
CA LEU A 352 -21.88 -2.22 -3.68
C LEU A 352 -23.13 -1.87 -2.87
N SER A 353 -24.29 -1.97 -3.50
CA SER A 353 -25.61 -1.67 -2.90
C SER A 353 -26.10 -2.73 -1.91
N GLU A 354 -25.51 -3.91 -1.93
CA GLU A 354 -25.92 -4.99 -1.04
C GLU A 354 -25.35 -4.82 0.36
N ASP A 355 -26.25 -4.74 1.35
CA ASP A 355 -25.89 -4.60 2.76
C ASP A 355 -25.37 -5.90 3.38
N ILE A 356 -25.80 -7.05 2.84
CA ILE A 356 -25.37 -8.37 3.30
C ILE A 356 -24.13 -8.80 2.52
N PRO A 357 -22.97 -8.95 3.17
CA PRO A 357 -21.77 -9.41 2.49
C PRO A 357 -21.94 -10.80 1.90
N HIS A 358 -21.77 -10.95 0.60
CA HIS A 358 -21.70 -12.24 -0.08
C HIS A 358 -20.24 -12.64 -0.24
N THR A 359 -19.88 -13.80 0.30
CA THR A 359 -18.48 -14.24 0.32
C THR A 359 -18.14 -15.11 -0.89
N PHE A 360 -16.85 -15.30 -1.16
CA PHE A 360 -16.40 -16.24 -2.19
C PHE A 360 -16.86 -17.68 -1.88
N GLY A 361 -16.89 -18.07 -0.60
CA GLY A 361 -17.43 -19.37 -0.18
C GLY A 361 -18.93 -19.51 -0.41
N ASP A 362 -19.71 -18.41 -0.25
CA ASP A 362 -21.14 -18.42 -0.58
C ASP A 362 -21.35 -18.63 -2.08
N MET A 363 -20.61 -17.91 -2.90
CA MET A 363 -20.62 -18.07 -4.36
C MET A 363 -20.27 -19.51 -4.76
N LYS A 364 -19.21 -20.07 -4.19
CA LYS A 364 -18.78 -21.45 -4.45
C LYS A 364 -19.89 -22.44 -4.12
N ARG A 365 -20.43 -22.38 -2.90
CA ARG A 365 -21.52 -23.27 -2.47
C ARG A 365 -22.75 -23.12 -3.37
N ASN A 366 -23.12 -21.90 -3.74
CA ASN A 366 -24.24 -21.65 -4.64
C ASN A 366 -23.97 -22.28 -6.02
N PHE A 367 -22.78 -22.05 -6.61
CA PHE A 367 -22.43 -22.63 -7.91
C PHE A 367 -22.46 -24.16 -7.90
N GLU A 368 -21.81 -24.79 -6.91
CA GLU A 368 -21.73 -26.25 -6.79
C GLU A 368 -23.09 -26.92 -6.57
N SER A 369 -24.06 -26.19 -6.00
CA SER A 369 -25.44 -26.70 -5.86
C SER A 369 -26.15 -26.88 -7.21
N PHE A 370 -25.76 -26.12 -8.23
CA PHE A 370 -26.32 -26.23 -9.60
C PHE A 370 -25.41 -27.04 -10.53
N PHE A 371 -24.09 -27.00 -10.31
CA PHE A 371 -23.09 -27.59 -11.20
C PHE A 371 -21.99 -28.31 -10.35
N PRO A 372 -22.33 -29.50 -9.82
CA PRO A 372 -21.38 -30.28 -9.04
C PRO A 372 -20.07 -30.55 -9.80
N ASP A 373 -18.92 -30.39 -9.11
CA ASP A 373 -17.58 -30.65 -9.62
C ASP A 373 -17.12 -29.74 -10.81
N GLU A 374 -17.87 -28.67 -11.13
CA GLU A 374 -17.51 -27.79 -12.25
C GLU A 374 -16.90 -26.43 -11.81
N PHE A 375 -16.78 -26.17 -10.51
CA PHE A 375 -16.36 -24.87 -10.00
C PHE A 375 -14.96 -24.47 -10.48
N GLU A 376 -13.97 -25.36 -10.39
CA GLU A 376 -12.61 -25.12 -10.86
C GLU A 376 -12.54 -24.86 -12.38
N ARG A 377 -13.42 -25.54 -13.14
CA ARG A 377 -13.55 -25.30 -14.58
C ARG A 377 -14.11 -23.90 -14.86
N PHE A 378 -15.08 -23.42 -14.07
CA PHE A 378 -15.60 -22.06 -14.14
C PHE A 378 -14.50 -21.03 -13.82
N LEU A 379 -13.75 -21.22 -12.73
CA LEU A 379 -12.64 -20.33 -12.34
C LEU A 379 -11.52 -20.27 -13.39
N SER A 380 -11.33 -21.34 -14.16
CA SER A 380 -10.32 -21.38 -15.23
C SER A 380 -10.72 -20.63 -16.51
N THR A 381 -11.97 -20.18 -16.62
CA THR A 381 -12.48 -19.48 -17.81
C THR A 381 -11.79 -18.14 -18.04
N PRO A 382 -11.63 -17.72 -19.31
CA PRO A 382 -11.14 -16.37 -19.62
C PRO A 382 -12.00 -15.27 -19.01
N LEU A 383 -13.33 -15.46 -18.96
CA LEU A 383 -14.24 -14.51 -18.32
C LEU A 383 -13.91 -14.32 -16.84
N TRP A 384 -13.83 -15.42 -16.04
CA TRP A 384 -13.54 -15.32 -14.63
C TRP A 384 -12.19 -14.63 -14.37
N LYS A 385 -11.17 -15.03 -15.11
CA LYS A 385 -9.83 -14.40 -15.01
C LYS A 385 -9.89 -12.89 -15.29
N THR A 386 -10.68 -12.47 -16.27
CA THR A 386 -10.85 -11.04 -16.58
C THR A 386 -11.65 -10.33 -15.48
N ILE A 387 -12.76 -10.94 -15.01
CA ILE A 387 -13.54 -10.40 -13.91
C ILE A 387 -12.64 -10.19 -12.69
N ARG A 388 -11.86 -11.18 -12.29
CA ARG A 388 -10.96 -11.10 -11.13
C ARG A 388 -9.85 -10.07 -11.31
N ARG A 389 -9.32 -9.95 -12.51
CA ARG A 389 -8.27 -8.96 -12.77
C ARG A 389 -8.76 -7.51 -12.71
N SER A 390 -9.98 -7.24 -13.18
CA SER A 390 -10.41 -5.87 -13.48
C SER A 390 -11.72 -5.43 -12.81
N TYR A 391 -12.68 -6.30 -12.56
CA TYR A 391 -14.05 -5.93 -12.18
C TYR A 391 -14.44 -6.30 -10.75
N LEU A 392 -13.83 -7.33 -10.19
CA LEU A 392 -14.21 -7.93 -8.91
C LEU A 392 -13.04 -7.96 -7.96
N VAL A 393 -13.25 -7.56 -6.71
CA VAL A 393 -12.26 -7.69 -5.64
C VAL A 393 -12.76 -8.63 -4.54
N LEU A 394 -11.80 -9.32 -3.90
CA LEU A 394 -11.99 -10.14 -2.71
C LEU A 394 -11.40 -9.42 -1.49
N ILE A 395 -12.26 -8.90 -0.62
CA ILE A 395 -11.88 -8.02 0.50
C ILE A 395 -12.39 -8.48 1.86
#